data_56656ae19583ef8edfcf7b6c1eed9fbb
#
_entry.id   56656ae19583ef8edfcf7b6c1eed9fbb
#
_cell.length_a   1.000
_cell.length_b   1.000
_cell.length_c   1.000
_cell.angle_alpha   90.00
_cell.angle_beta   90.00
_cell.angle_gamma   90.00
#
_symmetry.space_group_name_H-M   'P 1'
#
loop_
_entity.id
_entity.type
_entity.pdbx_description
1 polymer ?
#
loop_
_entity_poly.entity_id
_entity_poly.type
_entity_poly.pdbx_seq_one_letter_code
_entity_poly.pdbx_strand_id
1 'polypeptide(L)'
;TRRITYVEVTPRGATREPVTATVARRQVAGADAFWSEQSAGQLRIGAPTIAAHFTSAYTCSGNDLLRLWSQAADRTGYDGRANATLVIKLPFATYRTCGYGYGQIGMSTSSGGVLHVSDTATPVLTHELGHNMSYGHANSLVCSGRSDDTERSGEWSTCREEGYGDALDVMG
;
A
#
# COMPACT_ATOMS: atom_id res chain seq x y z
N THR A 1 -10.96 -3.67 -13.47
CA THR A 1 -9.71 -4.38 -13.07
C THR A 1 -8.55 -3.39 -13.03
N ARG A 2 -7.83 -3.32 -11.91
CA ARG A 2 -6.64 -2.50 -11.71
C ARG A 2 -5.42 -3.17 -12.33
N ARG A 3 -4.65 -2.42 -13.11
CA ARG A 3 -3.38 -2.88 -13.69
C ARG A 3 -2.25 -2.65 -12.70
N ILE A 4 -1.37 -3.64 -12.57
CA ILE A 4 -0.20 -3.57 -11.70
C ILE A 4 1.07 -3.62 -12.52
N THR A 5 1.92 -2.63 -12.36
CA THR A 5 3.34 -2.70 -12.72
C THR A 5 4.13 -2.94 -11.44
N TYR A 6 4.88 -4.02 -11.38
CA TYR A 6 5.67 -4.41 -10.19
C TYR A 6 7.15 -4.33 -10.53
N VAL A 7 7.90 -3.57 -9.74
CA VAL A 7 9.34 -3.39 -9.94
C VAL A 7 10.11 -3.56 -8.63
N GLU A 8 11.17 -4.35 -8.66
CA GLU A 8 12.14 -4.43 -7.57
C GLU A 8 13.13 -3.27 -7.72
N VAL A 9 13.29 -2.47 -6.67
CA VAL A 9 14.22 -1.33 -6.64
C VAL A 9 15.14 -1.44 -5.43
N THR A 10 16.44 -1.34 -5.66
CA THR A 10 17.42 -1.21 -4.59
C THR A 10 17.75 0.26 -4.38
N PRO A 11 17.41 0.88 -3.23
CA PRO A 11 17.83 2.25 -2.92
C PRO A 11 19.35 2.40 -2.93
N ARG A 12 19.85 3.60 -3.21
CA ARG A 12 21.28 3.90 -3.17
C ARG A 12 21.86 3.53 -1.80
N GLY A 13 22.94 2.77 -1.80
CA GLY A 13 23.63 2.32 -0.59
C GLY A 13 23.01 1.11 0.10
N ALA A 14 21.87 0.61 -0.35
CA ALA A 14 21.28 -0.61 0.17
C ALA A 14 21.83 -1.86 -0.53
N THR A 15 21.66 -3.00 0.12
CA THR A 15 21.93 -4.32 -0.48
C THR A 15 20.66 -4.83 -1.18
N ARG A 16 20.84 -5.36 -2.38
CA ARG A 16 19.74 -5.98 -3.13
C ARG A 16 19.21 -7.22 -2.40
N GLU A 17 17.89 -7.36 -2.41
CA GLU A 17 17.17 -8.55 -1.93
C GLU A 17 16.26 -9.04 -3.06
N PRO A 18 16.70 -10.02 -3.88
CA PRO A 18 15.97 -10.43 -5.06
C PRO A 18 14.59 -11.01 -4.76
N VAL A 19 13.59 -10.61 -5.53
CA VAL A 19 12.24 -11.16 -5.49
C VAL A 19 11.94 -11.86 -6.81
N THR A 20 11.53 -13.12 -6.75
CA THR A 20 11.15 -13.86 -7.96
C THR A 20 9.79 -13.38 -8.50
N ALA A 21 9.60 -13.48 -9.81
CA ALA A 21 8.31 -13.17 -10.43
C ALA A 21 7.15 -14.00 -9.83
N THR A 22 7.42 -15.23 -9.40
CA THR A 22 6.44 -16.10 -8.73
C THR A 22 5.99 -15.51 -7.39
N VAL A 23 6.92 -15.00 -6.58
CA VAL A 23 6.61 -14.36 -5.30
C VAL A 23 5.80 -13.08 -5.53
N ALA A 24 6.21 -12.22 -6.47
CA ALA A 24 5.49 -11.00 -6.81
C ALA A 24 4.05 -11.29 -7.29
N ARG A 25 3.88 -12.28 -8.17
CA ARG A 25 2.55 -12.69 -8.64
C ARG A 25 1.67 -13.23 -7.52
N ARG A 26 2.24 -14.04 -6.61
CA ARG A 26 1.49 -14.58 -5.46
C ARG A 26 1.04 -13.46 -4.51
N GLN A 27 1.90 -12.49 -4.23
CA GLN A 27 1.57 -11.34 -3.39
C GLN A 27 0.39 -10.53 -3.99
N VAL A 28 0.45 -10.24 -5.30
CA VAL A 28 -0.61 -9.50 -5.99
C VAL A 28 -1.91 -10.31 -6.09
N ALA A 29 -1.82 -11.63 -6.34
CA ALA A 29 -2.99 -12.50 -6.36
C ALA A 29 -3.69 -12.58 -4.99
N GLY A 30 -2.94 -12.57 -3.90
CA GLY A 30 -3.52 -12.50 -2.56
C GLY A 30 -4.26 -11.19 -2.30
N ALA A 31 -3.70 -10.06 -2.76
CA ALA A 31 -4.39 -8.77 -2.68
C ALA A 31 -5.66 -8.72 -3.57
N ASP A 32 -5.63 -9.34 -4.78
CA ASP A 32 -6.84 -9.47 -5.63
C ASP A 32 -7.92 -10.28 -4.92
N ALA A 33 -7.55 -11.42 -4.32
CA ALA A 33 -8.50 -12.27 -3.59
C ALA A 33 -9.19 -11.48 -2.47
N PHE A 34 -8.40 -10.76 -1.65
CA PHE A 34 -8.94 -9.94 -0.56
C PHE A 34 -9.91 -8.87 -1.08
N TRP A 35 -9.46 -7.99 -1.98
CA TRP A 35 -10.28 -6.88 -2.45
C TRP A 35 -11.49 -7.33 -3.28
N SER A 36 -11.37 -8.46 -4.01
CA SER A 36 -12.51 -9.08 -4.69
C SER A 36 -13.55 -9.55 -3.71
N GLU A 37 -13.17 -10.22 -2.63
CA GLU A 37 -14.06 -10.68 -1.58
C GLU A 37 -14.76 -9.51 -0.87
N GLN A 38 -13.98 -8.53 -0.39
CA GLN A 38 -14.50 -7.37 0.35
C GLN A 38 -15.43 -6.48 -0.49
N SER A 39 -15.30 -6.50 -1.80
CA SER A 39 -16.13 -5.69 -2.70
C SER A 39 -17.22 -6.48 -3.44
N ALA A 40 -17.49 -7.72 -3.06
CA ALA A 40 -18.40 -8.62 -3.80
C ALA A 40 -18.05 -8.70 -5.31
N GLY A 41 -16.76 -8.77 -5.63
CA GLY A 41 -16.24 -8.89 -6.99
C GLY A 41 -16.14 -7.61 -7.80
N GLN A 42 -16.51 -6.45 -7.23
CA GLN A 42 -16.47 -5.17 -7.95
C GLN A 42 -15.05 -4.64 -8.13
N LEU A 43 -14.19 -4.82 -7.13
CA LEU A 43 -12.76 -4.49 -7.21
C LEU A 43 -11.97 -5.73 -7.64
N ARG A 44 -11.18 -5.59 -8.68
CA ARG A 44 -10.32 -6.65 -9.20
C ARG A 44 -8.93 -6.09 -9.47
N ILE A 45 -7.92 -6.86 -9.12
CA ILE A 45 -6.52 -6.54 -9.34
C ILE A 45 -5.95 -7.54 -10.34
N GLY A 46 -5.44 -7.04 -11.45
CA GLY A 46 -4.88 -7.90 -12.51
C GLY A 46 -3.51 -8.47 -12.14
N ALA A 47 -3.13 -9.54 -12.80
CA ALA A 47 -1.78 -10.09 -12.70
C ALA A 47 -0.73 -9.00 -13.02
N PRO A 48 0.38 -8.94 -12.26
CA PRO A 48 1.36 -7.86 -12.45
C PRO A 48 2.20 -8.06 -13.71
N THR A 49 2.46 -6.96 -14.41
CA THR A 49 3.60 -6.85 -15.31
C THR A 49 4.85 -6.64 -14.46
N ILE A 50 5.83 -7.54 -14.57
CA ILE A 50 7.08 -7.47 -13.81
C ILE A 50 8.11 -6.70 -14.64
N ALA A 51 8.53 -5.55 -14.14
CA ALA A 51 9.58 -4.75 -14.74
C ALA A 51 10.98 -5.19 -14.27
N ALA A 52 12.00 -4.85 -15.04
CA ALA A 52 13.39 -5.17 -14.71
C ALA A 52 13.82 -4.43 -13.44
N HIS A 53 14.56 -5.12 -12.57
CA HIS A 53 15.20 -4.53 -11.39
C HIS A 53 16.18 -3.41 -11.78
N PHE A 54 16.30 -2.41 -10.90
CA PHE A 54 17.37 -1.43 -10.98
C PHE A 54 17.81 -0.93 -9.59
N THR A 55 19.01 -0.38 -9.53
CA THR A 55 19.49 0.35 -8.36
C THR A 55 19.17 1.83 -8.56
N SER A 56 18.48 2.43 -7.59
CA SER A 56 18.10 3.83 -7.61
C SER A 56 19.33 4.75 -7.38
N ALA A 57 19.32 5.92 -8.00
CA ALA A 57 20.25 7.00 -7.70
C ALA A 57 19.93 7.66 -6.33
N TYR A 58 18.78 7.37 -5.76
CA TYR A 58 18.28 7.97 -4.52
C TYR A 58 18.21 6.96 -3.38
N THR A 59 18.34 7.46 -2.17
CA THR A 59 17.98 6.71 -0.96
C THR A 59 16.45 6.67 -0.83
N CYS A 60 15.91 6.16 0.28
CA CYS A 60 14.47 6.19 0.55
C CYS A 60 14.14 7.02 1.79
N SER A 61 15.04 7.88 2.25
CA SER A 61 14.82 8.75 3.40
C SER A 61 14.41 10.16 2.97
N GLY A 62 13.49 10.76 3.70
CA GLY A 62 13.05 12.13 3.44
C GLY A 62 12.55 12.35 2.01
N ASN A 63 12.98 13.45 1.40
CA ASN A 63 12.57 13.81 0.03
C ASN A 63 13.10 12.85 -1.06
N ASP A 64 14.12 12.04 -0.75
CA ASP A 64 14.64 11.07 -1.71
C ASP A 64 13.66 9.96 -2.03
N LEU A 65 12.71 9.64 -1.11
CA LEU A 65 11.68 8.65 -1.39
C LEU A 65 10.83 9.03 -2.61
N LEU A 66 10.37 10.26 -2.69
CA LEU A 66 9.57 10.73 -3.84
C LEU A 66 10.38 10.75 -5.13
N ARG A 67 11.67 11.04 -5.06
CA ARG A 67 12.58 10.97 -6.22
C ARG A 67 12.81 9.53 -6.67
N LEU A 68 12.93 8.59 -5.74
CA LEU A 68 13.01 7.16 -6.03
C LEU A 68 11.72 6.69 -6.74
N TRP A 69 10.56 7.11 -6.26
CA TRP A 69 9.27 6.79 -6.88
C TRP A 69 9.17 7.36 -8.30
N SER A 70 9.56 8.64 -8.49
CA SER A 70 9.59 9.26 -9.82
C SER A 70 10.53 8.50 -10.76
N GLN A 71 11.73 8.14 -10.29
CA GLN A 71 12.67 7.35 -11.09
C GLN A 71 12.11 5.98 -11.46
N ALA A 72 11.38 5.33 -10.54
CA ALA A 72 10.73 4.05 -10.82
C ALA A 72 9.61 4.19 -11.86
N ALA A 73 8.80 5.25 -11.76
CA ALA A 73 7.77 5.56 -12.75
C ALA A 73 8.37 5.77 -14.14
N ASP A 74 9.41 6.60 -14.25
CA ASP A 74 10.11 6.87 -15.51
C ASP A 74 10.66 5.58 -16.15
N ARG A 75 11.35 4.75 -15.33
CA ARG A 75 11.98 3.51 -15.82
C ARG A 75 10.98 2.43 -16.22
N THR A 76 9.80 2.44 -15.67
CA THR A 76 8.74 1.45 -15.97
C THR A 76 7.73 1.95 -17.00
N GLY A 77 7.81 3.23 -17.39
CA GLY A 77 6.80 3.86 -18.26
C GLY A 77 5.45 4.00 -17.57
N TYR A 78 5.42 4.03 -16.23
CA TYR A 78 4.20 4.23 -15.47
C TYR A 78 3.69 5.67 -15.64
N ASP A 79 2.44 5.83 -16.07
CA ASP A 79 1.85 7.10 -16.47
C ASP A 79 0.74 7.63 -15.54
N GLY A 80 0.51 7.00 -14.41
CA GLY A 80 -0.48 7.44 -13.43
C GLY A 80 -1.94 7.32 -13.85
N ARG A 81 -2.25 6.58 -14.93
CA ARG A 81 -3.63 6.43 -15.41
C ARG A 81 -4.56 5.83 -14.37
N ALA A 82 -5.85 6.12 -14.54
CA ALA A 82 -6.90 5.48 -13.75
C ALA A 82 -6.79 3.95 -13.77
N ASN A 83 -7.07 3.33 -12.63
CA ASN A 83 -6.95 1.89 -12.43
C ASN A 83 -5.56 1.31 -12.75
N ALA A 84 -4.50 2.08 -12.51
CA ALA A 84 -3.13 1.61 -12.61
C ALA A 84 -2.36 1.89 -11.31
N THR A 85 -1.56 0.93 -10.86
CA THR A 85 -0.68 1.10 -9.70
C THR A 85 0.73 0.64 -10.05
N LEU A 86 1.70 1.47 -9.67
CA LEU A 86 3.12 1.10 -9.64
C LEU A 86 3.45 0.59 -8.24
N VAL A 87 3.78 -0.68 -8.14
CA VAL A 87 4.26 -1.34 -6.91
C VAL A 87 5.78 -1.40 -6.95
N ILE A 88 6.41 -0.74 -6.00
CA ILE A 88 7.87 -0.74 -5.83
C ILE A 88 8.22 -1.65 -4.66
N LYS A 89 8.92 -2.75 -4.91
CA LYS A 89 9.44 -3.63 -3.86
C LYS A 89 10.84 -3.17 -3.47
N LEU A 90 10.99 -2.75 -2.23
CA LEU A 90 12.28 -2.40 -1.62
C LEU A 90 12.84 -3.57 -0.81
N PRO A 91 14.16 -3.66 -0.59
CA PRO A 91 14.74 -4.67 0.30
C PRO A 91 14.15 -4.59 1.71
N PHE A 92 13.82 -5.74 2.33
CA PHE A 92 13.28 -5.77 3.69
C PHE A 92 14.19 -5.07 4.71
N ALA A 93 15.51 -5.23 4.57
CA ALA A 93 16.48 -4.59 5.45
C ALA A 93 16.36 -3.05 5.49
N THR A 94 15.66 -2.44 4.53
CA THR A 94 15.47 -0.97 4.47
C THR A 94 14.22 -0.48 5.20
N TYR A 95 13.38 -1.37 5.76
CA TYR A 95 12.07 -0.98 6.32
C TYR A 95 12.14 0.08 7.42
N ARG A 96 13.22 0.11 8.23
CA ARG A 96 13.40 1.12 9.28
C ARG A 96 13.65 2.53 8.74
N THR A 97 14.15 2.63 7.52
CA THR A 97 14.48 3.92 6.88
C THR A 97 13.43 4.33 5.86
N CYS A 98 12.91 3.34 5.11
CA CYS A 98 11.96 3.56 4.02
C CYS A 98 10.49 3.44 4.45
N GLY A 99 10.21 2.86 5.64
CA GLY A 99 8.89 2.39 6.02
C GLY A 99 8.65 0.94 5.58
N TYR A 100 7.74 0.28 6.28
CA TYR A 100 7.30 -1.08 5.96
C TYR A 100 6.49 -1.13 4.67
N GLY A 101 5.59 -0.16 4.52
CA GLY A 101 4.84 0.16 3.33
C GLY A 101 4.50 1.64 3.32
N TYR A 102 4.24 2.19 2.15
CA TYR A 102 3.72 3.54 1.97
C TYR A 102 3.03 3.66 0.61
N GLY A 103 1.80 4.15 0.59
CA GLY A 103 1.01 4.32 -0.62
C GLY A 103 0.46 5.74 -0.79
N GLN A 104 0.41 6.23 -2.01
CA GLN A 104 -0.32 7.45 -2.32
C GLN A 104 -1.81 7.24 -2.05
N ILE A 105 -2.45 8.19 -1.37
CA ILE A 105 -3.90 8.16 -1.16
C ILE A 105 -4.59 8.64 -2.44
N GLY A 106 -5.40 7.78 -3.02
CA GLY A 106 -6.21 8.09 -4.20
C GLY A 106 -7.42 8.96 -3.85
N MET A 107 -8.06 9.52 -4.88
CA MET A 107 -9.29 10.31 -4.76
C MET A 107 -10.56 9.46 -4.93
N SER A 108 -10.40 8.23 -5.43
CA SER A 108 -11.49 7.28 -5.69
C SER A 108 -10.95 5.87 -5.84
N THR A 109 -11.83 4.87 -5.86
CA THR A 109 -11.47 3.47 -6.12
C THR A 109 -10.84 3.23 -7.50
N SER A 110 -10.97 4.17 -8.42
CA SER A 110 -10.36 4.13 -9.77
C SER A 110 -9.09 4.98 -9.90
N SER A 111 -8.63 5.66 -8.85
CA SER A 111 -7.39 6.45 -8.93
C SER A 111 -6.19 5.56 -9.30
N GLY A 112 -5.25 6.14 -10.04
CA GLY A 112 -3.91 5.58 -10.15
C GLY A 112 -3.09 5.89 -8.90
N GLY A 113 -1.93 5.27 -8.74
CA GLY A 113 -1.04 5.60 -7.62
C GLY A 113 0.27 4.84 -7.65
N VAL A 114 1.22 5.34 -6.88
CA VAL A 114 2.49 4.69 -6.60
C VAL A 114 2.48 4.24 -5.15
N LEU A 115 3.00 3.09 -4.89
CA LEU A 115 3.24 2.58 -3.54
C LEU A 115 4.57 1.84 -3.48
N HIS A 116 5.12 1.71 -2.28
CA HIS A 116 6.20 0.75 -2.04
C HIS A 116 5.88 -0.16 -0.87
N VAL A 117 6.49 -1.32 -0.90
CA VAL A 117 6.48 -2.30 0.19
C VAL A 117 7.90 -2.84 0.41
N SER A 118 8.28 -3.00 1.67
CA SER A 118 9.57 -3.59 2.04
C SER A 118 9.46 -5.11 2.30
N ASP A 119 8.25 -5.66 2.33
CA ASP A 119 8.00 -7.08 2.53
C ASP A 119 7.27 -7.69 1.32
N THR A 120 7.26 -9.01 1.25
CA THR A 120 6.49 -9.81 0.29
C THR A 120 5.21 -10.40 0.89
N ALA A 121 4.89 -10.06 2.14
CA ALA A 121 3.63 -10.45 2.77
C ALA A 121 2.44 -9.78 2.07
N THR A 122 1.39 -10.56 1.84
CA THR A 122 0.17 -10.06 1.19
C THR A 122 -0.49 -8.90 1.93
N PRO A 123 -0.62 -8.90 3.28
CA PRO A 123 -1.33 -7.83 3.99
C PRO A 123 -0.74 -6.44 3.74
N VAL A 124 0.59 -6.27 3.73
CA VAL A 124 1.18 -4.96 3.49
C VAL A 124 0.84 -4.41 2.10
N LEU A 125 0.93 -5.23 1.05
CA LEU A 125 0.53 -4.80 -0.30
C LEU A 125 -0.97 -4.49 -0.36
N THR A 126 -1.79 -5.29 0.31
CA THR A 126 -3.25 -5.11 0.35
C THR A 126 -3.62 -3.77 1.01
N HIS A 127 -2.95 -3.42 2.12
CA HIS A 127 -3.08 -2.15 2.81
C HIS A 127 -2.71 -0.97 1.90
N GLU A 128 -1.52 -0.99 1.31
CA GLU A 128 -1.05 0.12 0.47
C GLU A 128 -1.89 0.30 -0.81
N LEU A 129 -2.41 -0.80 -1.37
CA LEU A 129 -3.39 -0.73 -2.46
C LEU A 129 -4.70 -0.09 -2.01
N GLY A 130 -5.11 -0.30 -0.77
CA GLY A 130 -6.26 0.38 -0.16
C GLY A 130 -6.11 1.89 -0.24
N HIS A 131 -4.94 2.42 0.14
CA HIS A 131 -4.65 3.86 0.01
C HIS A 131 -4.78 4.34 -1.43
N ASN A 132 -4.22 3.62 -2.41
CA ASN A 132 -4.38 3.98 -3.82
C ASN A 132 -5.86 3.97 -4.28
N MET A 133 -6.73 3.26 -3.60
CA MET A 133 -8.17 3.19 -3.86
C MET A 133 -8.99 4.15 -3.00
N SER A 134 -8.35 5.13 -2.35
CA SER A 134 -8.99 6.15 -1.50
C SER A 134 -9.42 5.68 -0.11
N TYR A 135 -8.98 4.52 0.35
CA TYR A 135 -9.24 4.10 1.72
C TYR A 135 -8.24 4.79 2.67
N GLY A 136 -8.76 5.37 3.74
CA GLY A 136 -7.99 5.83 4.89
C GLY A 136 -7.66 4.67 5.84
N HIS A 137 -6.98 4.96 6.94
CA HIS A 137 -6.76 3.96 7.99
C HIS A 137 -8.07 3.63 8.71
N ALA A 138 -8.21 2.37 9.10
CA ALA A 138 -9.28 1.95 9.98
C ALA A 138 -8.89 2.29 11.43
N ASN A 139 -9.74 3.09 12.06
CA ASN A 139 -9.55 3.54 13.42
C ASN A 139 -10.42 2.71 14.36
N SER A 140 -9.99 2.51 15.60
CA SER A 140 -10.82 1.95 16.64
C SER A 140 -11.46 3.04 17.48
N LEU A 141 -12.63 2.70 18.07
CA LEU A 141 -13.27 3.54 19.08
C LEU A 141 -12.95 2.94 20.45
N VAL A 142 -12.14 3.65 21.24
CA VAL A 142 -11.75 3.24 22.59
C VAL A 142 -12.60 3.97 23.61
N CYS A 143 -13.47 3.23 24.31
CA CYS A 143 -14.41 3.75 25.27
C CYS A 143 -14.00 3.43 26.70
N SER A 144 -14.11 4.38 27.61
CA SER A 144 -13.95 4.16 29.06
C SER A 144 -15.24 3.69 29.75
N GLY A 145 -16.37 3.68 29.04
CA GLY A 145 -17.68 3.20 29.44
C GLY A 145 -18.24 2.16 28.48
N ARG A 146 -19.54 2.08 28.35
CA ARG A 146 -20.22 1.19 27.40
C ARG A 146 -20.05 1.74 25.99
N SER A 147 -19.75 0.86 25.02
CA SER A 147 -19.54 1.24 23.63
C SER A 147 -20.80 1.75 22.90
N ASP A 148 -21.97 1.53 23.50
CA ASP A 148 -23.28 1.96 23.01
C ASP A 148 -23.78 3.26 23.72
N ASP A 149 -22.98 3.84 24.65
CA ASP A 149 -23.28 5.11 25.29
C ASP A 149 -22.99 6.28 24.35
N THR A 150 -23.84 6.46 23.35
CA THR A 150 -23.91 7.73 22.63
C THR A 150 -24.74 8.70 23.44
N GLU A 151 -24.20 9.88 23.75
CA GLU A 151 -25.03 10.95 24.29
C GLU A 151 -26.14 11.32 23.30
N ARG A 152 -27.26 11.82 23.81
CA ARG A 152 -28.38 12.35 22.98
C ARG A 152 -27.94 13.46 22.03
N SER A 153 -26.78 14.07 22.25
CA SER A 153 -26.14 15.07 21.39
C SER A 153 -25.44 14.47 20.15
N GLY A 154 -25.29 13.14 20.10
CA GLY A 154 -24.53 12.46 19.05
C GLY A 154 -23.01 12.50 19.24
N GLU A 155 -22.52 13.02 20.35
CA GLU A 155 -21.10 13.00 20.70
C GLU A 155 -20.74 11.74 21.50
N TRP A 156 -19.56 11.21 21.25
CA TRP A 156 -19.02 10.02 21.94
C TRP A 156 -18.33 10.45 23.24
N SER A 157 -19.10 10.81 24.27
CA SER A 157 -18.57 11.45 25.50
C SER A 157 -17.59 10.59 26.31
N THR A 158 -17.64 9.27 26.19
CA THR A 158 -16.76 8.34 26.91
C THR A 158 -15.77 7.63 26.00
N CYS A 159 -15.82 7.91 24.69
CA CYS A 159 -15.02 7.26 23.67
C CYS A 159 -14.07 8.24 22.99
N ARG A 160 -12.89 7.76 22.63
CA ARG A 160 -11.97 8.48 21.76
C ARG A 160 -11.65 7.62 20.53
N GLU A 161 -11.46 8.28 19.41
CA GLU A 161 -10.94 7.65 18.20
C GLU A 161 -9.43 7.41 18.39
N GLU A 162 -8.97 6.22 18.07
CA GLU A 162 -7.57 5.83 18.06
C GLU A 162 -7.18 5.41 16.66
N GLY A 163 -6.27 6.19 16.05
CA GLY A 163 -5.78 5.91 14.69
C GLY A 163 -5.02 4.59 14.62
N TYR A 164 -5.19 3.84 13.54
CA TYR A 164 -4.61 2.50 13.36
C TYR A 164 -5.05 1.48 14.43
N GLY A 165 -6.17 1.71 15.08
CA GLY A 165 -6.56 0.91 16.23
C GLY A 165 -7.37 -0.33 15.88
N ASP A 166 -7.84 -0.49 14.64
CA ASP A 166 -8.61 -1.68 14.23
C ASP A 166 -7.69 -2.80 13.73
N ALA A 167 -7.24 -3.65 14.65
CA ALA A 167 -6.38 -4.78 14.33
C ALA A 167 -7.08 -5.90 13.52
N LEU A 168 -8.38 -5.79 13.24
CA LEU A 168 -9.14 -6.75 12.44
C LEU A 168 -9.30 -6.30 10.99
N ASP A 169 -9.11 -5.02 10.70
CA ASP A 169 -9.17 -4.45 9.35
C ASP A 169 -7.78 -4.39 8.72
N VAL A 170 -7.71 -4.63 7.39
CA VAL A 170 -6.45 -4.53 6.65
C VAL A 170 -5.88 -3.12 6.63
N MET A 171 -6.74 -2.10 6.85
CA MET A 171 -6.37 -0.68 6.92
C MET A 171 -6.11 -0.21 8.36
N GLY A 172 -6.16 -1.10 9.36
CA GLY A 172 -5.87 -0.84 10.76
C GLY A 172 -4.41 -0.97 11.14
#